data_ad334d1ccfd58bdd3c0f9bbf5bc4cec3
#
_entry.id   ad334d1ccfd58bdd3c0f9bbf5bc4cec3
#
_cell.length_a   1.000
_cell.length_b   1.000
_cell.length_c   1.000
_cell.angle_alpha   90.00
_cell.angle_beta   90.00
_cell.angle_gamma   90.00
#
_symmetry.space_group_name_H-M   'P 1'
#
loop_
_entity.id
_entity.type
_entity.pdbx_description
1 polymer ?
#
loop_
_entity_poly.entity_id
_entity_poly.type
_entity_poly.pdbx_seq_one_letter_code
_entity_poly.pdbx_strand_id
1 'polypeptide(L)'
;TKLVVNDVSFQVRSGEIVCIAGIDGNGQTELVHAITGLGETAGGRILINGRDVTKKSIRARNTHGLSHIPEDRHKHGLVLDYNLAYNLVLQQYFEPGFQHWGFLKNEEIYKYADKLIEDFDIRSGEGADTITRSMSGGNQQKAIVAREISRDHDILLAVQPTRGLDVGAIEYIHRELVKQRDAGTAILLISLELDEVMNLSDRILVMFEGT
;
A
#
# COMPACT_ATOMS: atom_id res chain seq x y z
N THR A 1 14.17 25.56 7.85
CA THR A 1 13.66 24.61 6.86
C THR A 1 12.17 24.84 6.75
N LYS A 2 11.65 25.14 5.56
CA LYS A 2 10.20 25.33 5.35
C LYS A 2 9.51 23.98 5.58
N LEU A 3 8.48 23.93 6.43
CA LEU A 3 7.63 22.76 6.56
C LEU A 3 6.82 22.61 5.27
N VAL A 4 6.82 21.41 4.68
CA VAL A 4 6.07 21.12 3.46
C VAL A 4 4.65 20.73 3.81
N VAL A 5 4.47 19.99 4.92
CA VAL A 5 3.16 19.69 5.52
C VAL A 5 3.07 20.38 6.85
N ASN A 6 2.04 21.18 7.07
CA ASN A 6 1.89 22.01 8.25
C ASN A 6 0.46 22.00 8.78
N ASP A 7 0.31 21.68 10.07
CA ASP A 7 -0.96 21.70 10.82
C ASP A 7 -2.10 20.86 10.19
N VAL A 8 -1.76 19.71 9.62
CA VAL A 8 -2.74 18.76 9.07
C VAL A 8 -3.22 17.82 10.17
N SER A 9 -4.53 17.78 10.41
CA SER A 9 -5.18 16.91 11.39
C SER A 9 -6.42 16.27 10.82
N PHE A 10 -6.47 14.96 10.78
CA PHE A 10 -7.64 14.17 10.35
C PHE A 10 -7.65 12.78 10.97
N GLN A 11 -8.73 12.06 10.78
CA GLN A 11 -8.86 10.66 11.18
C GLN A 11 -9.56 9.86 10.08
N VAL A 12 -9.20 8.58 9.97
CA VAL A 12 -9.85 7.61 9.11
C VAL A 12 -10.44 6.52 10.00
N ARG A 13 -11.70 6.21 9.82
CA ARG A 13 -12.41 5.22 10.63
C ARG A 13 -12.41 3.85 9.96
N SER A 14 -12.56 2.81 10.76
CA SER A 14 -12.81 1.46 10.24
C SER A 14 -14.03 1.47 9.29
N GLY A 15 -13.89 0.82 8.13
CA GLY A 15 -14.94 0.76 7.11
C GLY A 15 -15.17 2.08 6.35
N GLU A 16 -14.20 2.99 6.34
CA GLU A 16 -14.27 4.29 5.66
C GLU A 16 -13.15 4.43 4.65
N ILE A 17 -13.44 4.96 3.47
CA ILE A 17 -12.46 5.47 2.51
C ILE A 17 -12.43 6.99 2.62
N VAL A 18 -11.33 7.52 3.15
CA VAL A 18 -11.04 8.96 3.12
C VAL A 18 -10.06 9.23 1.99
N CYS A 19 -10.42 10.08 1.05
CA CYS A 19 -9.50 10.50 0.00
C CYS A 19 -8.88 11.85 0.30
N ILE A 20 -7.57 11.96 0.12
CA ILE A 20 -6.89 13.25 0.01
C ILE A 20 -6.74 13.56 -1.47
N ALA A 21 -7.53 14.54 -1.92
CA ALA A 21 -7.48 15.08 -3.26
C ALA A 21 -6.63 16.37 -3.31
N GLY A 22 -6.14 16.71 -4.48
CA GLY A 22 -5.38 17.95 -4.69
C GLY A 22 -4.48 17.82 -5.92
N ILE A 23 -3.89 18.93 -6.35
CA ILE A 23 -2.92 18.97 -7.44
C ILE A 23 -1.58 18.42 -6.92
N ASP A 24 -0.85 17.70 -7.77
CA ASP A 24 0.47 17.18 -7.42
C ASP A 24 1.42 18.27 -6.89
N GLY A 25 2.24 17.93 -5.91
CA GLY A 25 3.19 18.86 -5.28
C GLY A 25 2.64 19.69 -4.13
N ASN A 26 1.42 19.45 -3.65
CA ASN A 26 0.82 20.15 -2.52
C ASN A 26 1.13 19.53 -1.14
N GLY A 27 2.07 18.57 -1.05
CA GLY A 27 2.50 17.97 0.21
C GLY A 27 1.98 16.56 0.45
N GLN A 28 1.22 15.98 -0.50
CA GLN A 28 0.68 14.61 -0.38
C GLN A 28 1.79 13.57 -0.21
N THR A 29 2.86 13.65 -1.00
CA THR A 29 4.00 12.73 -0.93
C THR A 29 4.70 12.80 0.43
N GLU A 30 4.92 14.01 0.94
CA GLU A 30 5.54 14.22 2.25
C GLU A 30 4.65 13.71 3.39
N LEU A 31 3.35 13.89 3.29
CA LEU A 31 2.39 13.32 4.24
C LEU A 31 2.43 11.79 4.22
N VAL A 32 2.45 11.16 3.04
CA VAL A 32 2.65 9.71 2.88
C VAL A 32 3.96 9.25 3.53
N HIS A 33 5.06 9.96 3.27
CA HIS A 33 6.36 9.63 3.84
C HIS A 33 6.35 9.74 5.37
N ALA A 34 5.67 10.75 5.92
CA ALA A 34 5.49 10.88 7.37
C ALA A 34 4.68 9.70 7.95
N ILE A 35 3.55 9.34 7.31
CA ILE A 35 2.68 8.23 7.76
C ILE A 35 3.39 6.88 7.67
N THR A 36 4.10 6.62 6.59
CA THR A 36 4.79 5.35 6.37
C THR A 36 6.12 5.22 7.12
N GLY A 37 6.71 6.33 7.53
CA GLY A 37 8.04 6.37 8.15
C GLY A 37 9.19 6.42 7.15
N LEU A 38 8.91 6.70 5.88
CA LEU A 38 9.91 6.98 4.85
C LEU A 38 10.53 8.37 5.01
N GLY A 39 9.83 9.29 5.68
CA GLY A 39 10.28 10.64 6.01
C GLY A 39 10.18 10.93 7.52
N GLU A 40 10.94 11.91 7.98
CA GLU A 40 10.90 12.38 9.37
C GLU A 40 9.68 13.28 9.61
N THR A 41 9.08 13.14 10.79
CA THR A 41 7.99 13.99 11.28
C THR A 41 8.55 15.05 12.21
N ALA A 42 8.45 16.32 11.84
CA ALA A 42 8.97 17.45 12.63
C ALA A 42 8.14 17.69 13.90
N GLY A 43 6.84 17.41 13.86
CA GLY A 43 5.92 17.57 14.99
C GLY A 43 4.62 16.80 14.78
N GLY A 44 3.71 16.88 15.75
CA GLY A 44 2.45 16.17 15.71
C GLY A 44 2.53 14.70 16.13
N ARG A 45 1.45 13.96 15.90
CA ARG A 45 1.34 12.54 16.25
C ARG A 45 0.62 11.75 15.17
N ILE A 46 1.08 10.54 14.91
CA ILE A 46 0.45 9.56 14.03
C ILE A 46 0.03 8.38 14.89
N LEU A 47 -1.26 8.11 14.93
CA LEU A 47 -1.85 7.04 15.73
C LEU A 47 -2.47 5.97 14.85
N ILE A 48 -2.21 4.71 15.14
CA ILE A 48 -2.90 3.55 14.53
C ILE A 48 -3.57 2.80 15.68
N ASN A 49 -4.90 2.68 15.63
CA ASN A 49 -5.71 2.10 16.72
C ASN A 49 -5.36 2.65 18.11
N GLY A 50 -5.19 3.97 18.20
CA GLY A 50 -4.81 4.67 19.44
C GLY A 50 -3.34 4.50 19.87
N ARG A 51 -2.54 3.72 19.14
CA ARG A 51 -1.11 3.54 19.43
C ARG A 51 -0.27 4.57 18.67
N ASP A 52 0.61 5.28 19.38
CA ASP A 52 1.51 6.25 18.75
C ASP A 52 2.63 5.53 17.98
N VAL A 53 2.63 5.74 16.66
CA VAL A 53 3.62 5.19 15.73
C VAL A 53 4.54 6.25 15.14
N THR A 54 4.45 7.50 15.59
CA THR A 54 5.14 8.66 15.02
C THR A 54 6.64 8.44 14.83
N LYS A 55 7.29 7.88 15.84
CA LYS A 55 8.75 7.60 15.83
C LYS A 55 9.08 6.12 15.60
N LYS A 56 8.12 5.31 15.20
CA LYS A 56 8.35 3.89 14.93
C LYS A 56 8.97 3.70 13.55
N SER A 57 9.81 2.65 13.43
CA SER A 57 10.36 2.23 12.14
C SER A 57 9.25 1.76 11.19
N ILE A 58 9.54 1.73 9.89
CA ILE A 58 8.63 1.23 8.84
C ILE A 58 8.11 -0.17 9.21
N ARG A 59 9.01 -1.11 9.57
CA ARG A 59 8.61 -2.46 10.00
C ARG A 59 7.66 -2.43 11.20
N ALA A 60 7.94 -1.60 12.20
CA ALA A 60 7.08 -1.51 13.37
C ALA A 60 5.69 -0.94 13.03
N ARG A 61 5.60 0.02 12.10
CA ARG A 61 4.29 0.52 11.61
C ARG A 61 3.53 -0.57 10.86
N ASN A 62 4.21 -1.33 10.01
CA ASN A 62 3.61 -2.45 9.29
C ASN A 62 3.08 -3.53 10.24
N THR A 63 3.85 -3.90 11.27
CA THR A 63 3.40 -4.86 12.30
C THR A 63 2.34 -4.31 13.24
N HIS A 64 2.11 -2.99 13.22
CA HIS A 64 0.99 -2.33 13.93
C HIS A 64 -0.23 -2.10 13.04
N GLY A 65 -0.31 -2.79 11.90
CA GLY A 65 -1.49 -2.80 11.05
C GLY A 65 -1.49 -1.79 9.90
N LEU A 66 -0.36 -1.17 9.54
CA LEU A 66 -0.26 -0.33 8.35
C LEU A 66 0.11 -1.15 7.13
N SER A 67 -0.74 -1.15 6.11
CA SER A 67 -0.43 -1.59 4.75
C SER A 67 -0.29 -0.39 3.81
N HIS A 68 0.58 -0.49 2.81
CA HIS A 68 0.89 0.63 1.92
C HIS A 68 1.05 0.20 0.47
N ILE A 69 0.14 0.66 -0.39
CA ILE A 69 0.27 0.60 -1.85
C ILE A 69 0.92 1.90 -2.30
N PRO A 70 2.21 1.88 -2.72
CA PRO A 70 2.94 3.10 -3.04
C PRO A 70 2.60 3.64 -4.43
N GLU A 71 2.78 4.96 -4.61
CA GLU A 71 2.61 5.66 -5.88
C GLU A 71 3.53 5.12 -6.97
N ASP A 72 4.82 4.97 -6.66
CA ASP A 72 5.83 4.43 -7.57
C ASP A 72 6.09 2.96 -7.25
N ARG A 73 5.47 2.08 -8.04
CA ARG A 73 5.60 0.63 -7.89
C ARG A 73 7.01 0.11 -8.12
N HIS A 74 7.82 0.80 -8.94
CA HIS A 74 9.17 0.37 -9.26
C HIS A 74 10.20 0.84 -8.22
N LYS A 75 9.97 2.00 -7.63
CA LYS A 75 10.89 2.58 -6.63
C LYS A 75 10.61 2.06 -5.22
N HIS A 76 9.34 1.92 -4.87
CA HIS A 76 8.93 1.61 -3.50
C HIS A 76 8.06 0.36 -3.38
N GLY A 77 7.53 -0.16 -4.50
CA GLY A 77 6.60 -1.28 -4.48
C GLY A 77 7.27 -2.64 -4.65
N LEU A 78 8.19 -2.77 -5.59
CA LEU A 78 8.75 -4.05 -6.04
C LEU A 78 10.27 -4.02 -6.13
N VAL A 79 10.88 -5.17 -5.92
CA VAL A 79 12.26 -5.44 -6.32
C VAL A 79 12.22 -6.11 -7.68
N LEU A 80 12.39 -5.34 -8.76
CA LEU A 80 12.12 -5.77 -10.13
C LEU A 80 12.93 -6.99 -10.59
N ASP A 81 14.14 -7.15 -10.07
CA ASP A 81 15.05 -8.26 -10.42
C ASP A 81 14.81 -9.53 -9.57
N TYR A 82 13.91 -9.46 -8.59
CA TYR A 82 13.44 -10.63 -7.84
C TYR A 82 12.27 -11.29 -8.58
N ASN A 83 12.11 -12.59 -8.34
CA ASN A 83 10.91 -13.29 -8.79
C ASN A 83 9.67 -12.86 -8.02
N LEU A 84 8.52 -13.26 -8.51
CA LEU A 84 7.22 -12.90 -7.94
C LEU A 84 7.06 -13.45 -6.52
N ALA A 85 7.52 -14.67 -6.24
CA ALA A 85 7.43 -15.28 -4.91
C ALA A 85 8.08 -14.42 -3.84
N TYR A 86 9.31 -13.96 -4.06
CA TYR A 86 10.01 -13.12 -3.08
C TYR A 86 9.41 -11.71 -2.98
N ASN A 87 8.86 -11.16 -4.07
CA ASN A 87 8.15 -9.90 -4.02
C ASN A 87 6.86 -9.98 -3.18
N LEU A 88 6.14 -11.11 -3.23
CA LEU A 88 4.91 -11.29 -2.46
C LEU A 88 5.13 -11.43 -0.94
N VAL A 89 6.32 -11.85 -0.50
CA VAL A 89 6.65 -11.96 0.93
C VAL A 89 7.54 -10.84 1.47
N LEU A 90 7.87 -9.81 0.67
CA LEU A 90 8.80 -8.73 1.05
C LEU A 90 8.48 -8.07 2.40
N GLN A 91 7.22 -7.97 2.77
CA GLN A 91 6.79 -7.34 4.01
C GLN A 91 6.68 -8.31 5.20
N GLN A 92 6.79 -9.64 4.93
CA GLN A 92 6.54 -10.71 5.91
C GLN A 92 7.67 -11.74 5.99
N TYR A 93 8.74 -11.61 5.18
CA TYR A 93 9.82 -12.61 5.09
C TYR A 93 10.44 -12.97 6.45
N PHE A 94 10.38 -12.05 7.42
CA PHE A 94 10.94 -12.23 8.77
C PHE A 94 10.02 -13.02 9.71
N GLU A 95 8.77 -13.30 9.32
CA GLU A 95 7.82 -14.04 10.12
C GLU A 95 8.18 -15.52 10.21
N PRO A 96 7.85 -16.18 11.34
CA PRO A 96 8.18 -17.61 11.53
C PRO A 96 7.62 -18.54 10.45
N GLY A 97 6.56 -18.12 9.75
CA GLY A 97 5.98 -18.84 8.61
C GLY A 97 6.97 -18.95 7.44
N PHE A 98 7.75 -17.90 7.18
CA PHE A 98 8.60 -17.80 6.01
C PHE A 98 10.10 -17.95 6.29
N GLN A 99 10.51 -17.99 7.56
CA GLN A 99 11.92 -18.19 7.94
C GLN A 99 12.06 -19.04 9.21
N HIS A 100 13.23 -19.62 9.37
CA HIS A 100 13.67 -20.28 10.60
C HIS A 100 15.16 -20.01 10.81
N TRP A 101 15.52 -19.45 11.96
CA TRP A 101 16.91 -19.09 12.33
C TRP A 101 17.63 -18.23 11.28
N GLY A 102 16.88 -17.35 10.57
CA GLY A 102 17.42 -16.48 9.52
C GLY A 102 17.49 -17.12 8.11
N PHE A 103 17.12 -18.40 7.98
CA PHE A 103 17.03 -19.10 6.69
C PHE A 103 15.60 -19.07 6.18
N LEU A 104 15.43 -18.66 4.91
CA LEU A 104 14.13 -18.64 4.25
C LEU A 104 13.58 -20.06 3.99
N LYS A 105 12.30 -20.24 4.24
CA LYS A 105 11.56 -21.47 3.93
C LYS A 105 10.98 -21.33 2.53
N ASN A 106 11.79 -21.61 1.50
CA ASN A 106 11.40 -21.41 0.11
C ASN A 106 10.11 -22.16 -0.25
N GLU A 107 9.93 -23.39 0.20
CA GLU A 107 8.71 -24.16 -0.04
C GLU A 107 7.45 -23.43 0.44
N GLU A 108 7.48 -22.88 1.66
CA GLU A 108 6.34 -22.12 2.21
C GLU A 108 6.13 -20.77 1.49
N ILE A 109 7.23 -20.12 1.07
CA ILE A 109 7.17 -18.88 0.29
C ILE A 109 6.50 -19.13 -1.07
N TYR A 110 6.90 -20.18 -1.77
CA TYR A 110 6.33 -20.51 -3.08
C TYR A 110 4.86 -20.93 -2.96
N LYS A 111 4.53 -21.76 -1.98
CA LYS A 111 3.16 -22.15 -1.69
C LYS A 111 2.24 -20.97 -1.39
N TYR A 112 2.73 -20.01 -0.60
CA TYR A 112 2.02 -18.76 -0.33
C TYR A 112 1.88 -17.92 -1.60
N ALA A 113 2.93 -17.82 -2.40
CA ALA A 113 2.93 -17.06 -3.64
C ALA A 113 1.93 -17.64 -4.66
N ASP A 114 1.92 -18.98 -4.85
CA ASP A 114 0.99 -19.66 -5.76
C ASP A 114 -0.46 -19.39 -5.36
N LYS A 115 -0.75 -19.43 -4.05
CA LYS A 115 -2.08 -19.07 -3.55
C LYS A 115 -2.45 -17.62 -3.89
N LEU A 116 -1.56 -16.64 -3.69
CA LEU A 116 -1.85 -15.25 -4.02
C LEU A 116 -1.97 -15.03 -5.53
N ILE A 117 -1.19 -15.73 -6.34
CA ILE A 117 -1.28 -15.68 -7.81
C ILE A 117 -2.68 -16.11 -8.27
N GLU A 118 -3.21 -17.18 -7.68
CA GLU A 118 -4.55 -17.68 -7.97
C GLU A 118 -5.64 -16.74 -7.42
N ASP A 119 -5.59 -16.40 -6.13
CA ASP A 119 -6.62 -15.59 -5.45
C ASP A 119 -6.79 -14.20 -6.10
N PHE A 120 -5.70 -13.63 -6.64
CA PHE A 120 -5.68 -12.27 -7.21
C PHE A 120 -5.59 -12.24 -8.74
N ASP A 121 -5.74 -13.38 -9.42
CA ASP A 121 -5.62 -13.48 -10.88
C ASP A 121 -4.37 -12.73 -11.39
N ILE A 122 -3.21 -13.01 -10.82
CA ILE A 122 -1.95 -12.41 -11.24
C ILE A 122 -1.41 -13.21 -12.43
N ARG A 123 -1.38 -12.61 -13.60
CA ARG A 123 -0.86 -13.26 -14.81
C ARG A 123 0.67 -13.13 -14.84
N SER A 124 1.33 -14.26 -14.75
CA SER A 124 2.78 -14.41 -14.77
C SER A 124 3.17 -15.54 -15.71
N GLY A 125 4.23 -15.37 -16.47
CA GLY A 125 4.61 -16.34 -17.52
C GLY A 125 5.13 -17.68 -16.96
N GLU A 126 5.81 -17.62 -15.80
CA GLU A 126 6.45 -18.75 -15.14
C GLU A 126 5.94 -18.93 -13.69
N GLY A 127 4.68 -18.54 -13.42
CA GLY A 127 4.11 -18.59 -12.08
C GLY A 127 4.91 -17.78 -11.07
N ALA A 128 5.17 -18.34 -9.90
CA ALA A 128 5.91 -17.71 -8.81
C ALA A 128 7.39 -17.41 -9.15
N ASP A 129 7.97 -18.10 -10.12
CA ASP A 129 9.36 -17.88 -10.58
C ASP A 129 9.51 -16.73 -11.56
N THR A 130 8.41 -16.16 -12.07
CA THR A 130 8.44 -15.04 -13.01
C THR A 130 9.23 -13.86 -12.44
N ILE A 131 10.27 -13.43 -13.15
CA ILE A 131 11.01 -12.21 -12.80
C ILE A 131 10.07 -11.02 -12.95
N THR A 132 9.88 -10.27 -11.87
CA THR A 132 8.84 -9.24 -11.76
C THR A 132 8.99 -8.13 -12.81
N ARG A 133 10.21 -7.83 -13.26
CA ARG A 133 10.49 -6.88 -14.34
C ARG A 133 9.80 -7.25 -15.68
N SER A 134 9.62 -8.53 -15.96
CA SER A 134 9.00 -9.01 -17.21
C SER A 134 7.48 -8.94 -17.22
N MET A 135 6.86 -8.66 -16.08
CA MET A 135 5.41 -8.58 -15.94
C MET A 135 4.84 -7.26 -16.46
N SER A 136 3.61 -7.28 -16.94
CA SER A 136 2.87 -6.04 -17.27
C SER A 136 2.63 -5.17 -16.04
N GLY A 137 2.49 -3.86 -16.23
CA GLY A 137 2.24 -2.92 -15.14
C GLY A 137 0.99 -3.26 -14.31
N GLY A 138 -0.08 -3.74 -14.96
CA GLY A 138 -1.29 -4.19 -14.27
C GLY A 138 -1.04 -5.41 -13.36
N ASN A 139 -0.28 -6.40 -13.82
CA ASN A 139 0.04 -7.57 -13.00
C ASN A 139 1.06 -7.25 -11.90
N GLN A 140 2.01 -6.34 -12.14
CA GLN A 140 2.88 -5.80 -11.08
C GLN A 140 2.06 -5.11 -9.99
N GLN A 141 1.06 -4.32 -10.36
CA GLN A 141 0.18 -3.66 -9.40
C GLN A 141 -0.71 -4.66 -8.65
N LYS A 142 -1.28 -5.66 -9.33
CA LYS A 142 -1.99 -6.76 -8.68
C LYS A 142 -1.12 -7.48 -7.64
N ALA A 143 0.16 -7.71 -7.93
CA ALA A 143 1.10 -8.31 -6.99
C ALA A 143 1.31 -7.45 -5.74
N ILE A 144 1.45 -6.13 -5.90
CA ILE A 144 1.55 -5.19 -4.76
C ILE A 144 0.27 -5.22 -3.93
N VAL A 145 -0.89 -5.11 -4.58
CA VAL A 145 -2.19 -5.14 -3.89
C VAL A 145 -2.37 -6.45 -3.15
N ALA A 146 -2.13 -7.59 -3.81
CA ALA A 146 -2.21 -8.91 -3.20
C ALA A 146 -1.35 -9.01 -1.94
N ARG A 147 -0.08 -8.60 -2.02
CA ARG A 147 0.84 -8.58 -0.88
C ARG A 147 0.34 -7.72 0.27
N GLU A 148 -0.14 -6.52 -0.03
CA GLU A 148 -0.51 -5.56 1.01
C GLU A 148 -1.83 -5.91 1.71
N ILE A 149 -2.81 -6.48 0.98
CA ILE A 149 -4.13 -6.79 1.56
C ILE A 149 -4.27 -8.22 2.08
N SER A 150 -3.32 -9.13 1.76
CA SER A 150 -3.36 -10.52 2.25
C SER A 150 -2.75 -10.70 3.64
N ARG A 151 -2.12 -9.68 4.18
CA ARG A 151 -1.61 -9.68 5.56
C ARG A 151 -2.57 -8.94 6.48
N ASP A 152 -2.50 -9.22 7.77
CA ASP A 152 -3.30 -8.52 8.77
C ASP A 152 -2.98 -7.03 8.76
N HIS A 153 -4.00 -6.20 8.58
CA HIS A 153 -3.88 -4.74 8.58
C HIS A 153 -5.17 -4.08 9.05
N ASP A 154 -5.03 -2.96 9.74
CA ASP A 154 -6.14 -2.15 10.23
C ASP A 154 -6.38 -0.93 9.34
N ILE A 155 -5.30 -0.45 8.70
CA ILE A 155 -5.31 0.68 7.78
C ILE A 155 -4.55 0.34 6.50
N LEU A 156 -5.15 0.67 5.37
CA LEU A 156 -4.56 0.61 4.04
C LEU A 156 -4.35 2.03 3.51
N LEU A 157 -3.09 2.41 3.32
CA LEU A 157 -2.71 3.63 2.63
C LEU A 157 -2.52 3.31 1.14
N ALA A 158 -3.41 3.79 0.29
CA ALA A 158 -3.35 3.59 -1.16
C ALA A 158 -3.01 4.91 -1.86
N VAL A 159 -1.85 4.99 -2.48
CA VAL A 159 -1.35 6.21 -3.12
C VAL A 159 -1.33 6.02 -4.63
N GLN A 160 -2.20 6.74 -5.33
CA GLN A 160 -2.38 6.64 -6.79
C GLN A 160 -2.41 5.18 -7.28
N PRO A 161 -3.26 4.31 -6.68
CA PRO A 161 -3.17 2.86 -6.86
C PRO A 161 -3.44 2.42 -8.30
N THR A 162 -4.08 3.26 -9.11
CA THR A 162 -4.47 2.97 -10.50
C THR A 162 -3.64 3.68 -11.55
N ARG A 163 -2.64 4.48 -11.13
CA ARG A 163 -1.84 5.29 -12.05
C ARG A 163 -1.17 4.47 -13.15
N GLY A 164 -1.45 4.84 -14.40
CA GLY A 164 -0.83 4.23 -15.59
C GLY A 164 -1.26 2.79 -15.85
N LEU A 165 -2.46 2.41 -15.42
CA LEU A 165 -3.04 1.11 -15.66
C LEU A 165 -4.11 1.17 -16.77
N ASP A 166 -4.41 0.00 -17.34
CA ASP A 166 -5.57 -0.17 -18.23
C ASP A 166 -6.88 -0.23 -17.43
N VAL A 167 -8.01 -0.02 -18.14
CA VAL A 167 -9.35 0.03 -17.52
C VAL A 167 -9.67 -1.22 -16.72
N GLY A 168 -9.32 -2.41 -17.22
CA GLY A 168 -9.59 -3.67 -16.51
C GLY A 168 -8.83 -3.79 -15.19
N ALA A 169 -7.57 -3.34 -15.16
CA ALA A 169 -6.78 -3.29 -13.94
C ALA A 169 -7.31 -2.23 -12.95
N ILE A 170 -7.74 -1.05 -13.44
CA ILE A 170 -8.37 0.00 -12.62
C ILE A 170 -9.62 -0.55 -11.91
N GLU A 171 -10.56 -1.12 -12.67
CA GLU A 171 -11.78 -1.71 -12.09
C GLU A 171 -11.50 -2.80 -11.08
N TYR A 172 -10.47 -3.61 -11.33
CA TYR A 172 -10.04 -4.64 -10.39
C TYR A 172 -9.57 -4.02 -9.06
N ILE A 173 -8.67 -3.04 -9.11
CA ILE A 173 -8.13 -2.37 -7.92
C ILE A 173 -9.26 -1.68 -7.14
N HIS A 174 -10.16 -0.98 -7.81
CA HIS A 174 -11.31 -0.35 -7.16
C HIS A 174 -12.18 -1.35 -6.40
N ARG A 175 -12.48 -2.51 -7.01
CA ARG A 175 -13.23 -3.57 -6.33
C ARG A 175 -12.50 -4.11 -5.09
N GLU A 176 -11.19 -4.29 -5.16
CA GLU A 176 -10.42 -4.75 -4.01
C GLU A 176 -10.40 -3.71 -2.87
N LEU A 177 -10.25 -2.42 -3.18
CA LEU A 177 -10.34 -1.34 -2.17
C LEU A 177 -11.72 -1.32 -1.50
N VAL A 178 -12.81 -1.42 -2.28
CA VAL A 178 -14.17 -1.47 -1.74
C VAL A 178 -14.38 -2.70 -0.85
N LYS A 179 -13.89 -3.89 -1.26
CA LYS A 179 -13.95 -5.10 -0.43
C LYS A 179 -13.21 -4.92 0.91
N GLN A 180 -12.04 -4.29 0.90
CA GLN A 180 -11.29 -4.01 2.13
C GLN A 180 -12.06 -3.06 3.05
N ARG A 181 -12.64 -1.97 2.50
CA ARG A 181 -13.51 -1.07 3.25
C ARG A 181 -14.68 -1.82 3.88
N ASP A 182 -15.39 -2.61 3.08
CA ASP A 182 -16.58 -3.35 3.53
C ASP A 182 -16.24 -4.43 4.57
N ALA A 183 -15.02 -4.93 4.55
CA ALA A 183 -14.47 -5.82 5.58
C ALA A 183 -14.06 -5.09 6.87
N GLY A 184 -14.13 -3.76 6.91
CA GLY A 184 -13.85 -2.94 8.09
C GLY A 184 -12.47 -2.29 8.10
N THR A 185 -11.67 -2.42 7.05
CA THR A 185 -10.38 -1.72 6.94
C THR A 185 -10.59 -0.22 6.81
N ALA A 186 -9.81 0.58 7.55
CA ALA A 186 -9.72 2.03 7.33
C ALA A 186 -8.85 2.28 6.08
N ILE A 187 -9.34 3.06 5.10
CA ILE A 187 -8.58 3.31 3.88
C ILE A 187 -8.28 4.80 3.73
N LEU A 188 -7.00 5.14 3.66
CA LEU A 188 -6.57 6.46 3.24
C LEU A 188 -6.13 6.39 1.78
N LEU A 189 -6.96 6.94 0.89
CA LEU A 189 -6.71 7.03 -0.54
C LEU A 189 -6.07 8.38 -0.86
N ILE A 190 -5.02 8.39 -1.66
CA ILE A 190 -4.48 9.61 -2.26
C ILE A 190 -4.57 9.42 -3.77
N SER A 191 -5.37 10.25 -4.43
CA SER A 191 -5.59 10.19 -5.86
C SER A 191 -5.66 11.57 -6.48
N LEU A 192 -5.13 11.68 -7.71
CA LEU A 192 -5.24 12.86 -8.56
C LEU A 192 -6.35 12.70 -9.60
N GLU A 193 -6.91 11.50 -9.73
CA GLU A 193 -7.96 11.17 -10.70
C GLU A 193 -9.33 11.48 -10.10
N LEU A 194 -10.02 12.48 -10.63
CA LEU A 194 -11.30 12.94 -10.09
C LEU A 194 -12.35 11.82 -10.04
N ASP A 195 -12.41 10.98 -11.05
CA ASP A 195 -13.36 9.86 -11.12
C ASP A 195 -13.10 8.84 -10.00
N GLU A 196 -11.83 8.54 -9.71
CA GLU A 196 -11.45 7.65 -8.59
C GLU A 196 -11.87 8.26 -7.25
N VAL A 197 -11.57 9.56 -7.05
CA VAL A 197 -11.95 10.31 -5.85
C VAL A 197 -13.46 10.28 -5.64
N MET A 198 -14.25 10.58 -6.67
CA MET A 198 -15.71 10.69 -6.56
C MET A 198 -16.41 9.34 -6.41
N ASN A 199 -15.87 8.28 -7.01
CA ASN A 199 -16.50 6.97 -7.01
C ASN A 199 -16.18 6.11 -5.79
N LEU A 200 -15.03 6.33 -5.14
CA LEU A 200 -14.59 5.47 -4.04
C LEU A 200 -14.73 6.10 -2.66
N SER A 201 -14.72 7.43 -2.56
CA SER A 201 -14.56 8.09 -1.27
C SER A 201 -15.87 8.24 -0.52
N ASP A 202 -15.86 7.89 0.76
CA ASP A 202 -16.91 8.25 1.70
C ASP A 202 -16.74 9.70 2.18
N ARG A 203 -15.49 10.18 2.22
CA ARG A 203 -15.14 11.54 2.60
C ARG A 203 -13.91 12.02 1.83
N ILE A 204 -13.95 13.28 1.40
CA ILE A 204 -12.88 13.90 0.65
C ILE A 204 -12.26 15.03 1.48
N LEU A 205 -10.95 15.01 1.57
CA LEU A 205 -10.12 16.10 2.07
C LEU A 205 -9.38 16.72 0.88
N VAL A 206 -9.25 18.02 0.86
CA VAL A 206 -8.48 18.71 -0.19
C VAL A 206 -7.22 19.26 0.44
N MET A 207 -6.07 18.91 -0.13
CA MET A 207 -4.77 19.40 0.34
C MET A 207 -4.25 20.49 -0.60
N PHE A 208 -3.91 21.64 -0.02
CA PHE A 208 -3.37 22.79 -0.75
C PHE A 208 -2.24 23.42 0.05
N GLU A 209 -1.08 23.63 -0.59
CA GLU A 209 0.13 24.24 0.02
C GLU A 209 0.54 23.62 1.37
N GLY A 210 0.32 22.29 1.52
CA GLY A 210 0.72 21.55 2.72
C GLY A 210 -0.23 21.64 3.91
N THR A 211 -1.44 22.14 3.70
CA THR A 211 -2.48 22.26 4.74
C THR A 211 -3.78 21.58 4.32
#